data_f146c32a0779893d1de396f8053b48cd
#
_entry.id   f146c32a0779893d1de396f8053b48cd
#
_cell.length_a   1.000
_cell.length_b   1.000
_cell.length_c   1.000
_cell.angle_alpha   90.00
_cell.angle_beta   90.00
_cell.angle_gamma   90.00
#
_symmetry.space_group_name_H-M   'P 1'
#
loop_
_entity.id
_entity.type
_entity.pdbx_description
1 polymer ?
#
loop_
_entity_poly.entity_id
_entity_poly.type
_entity_poly.pdbx_seq_one_letter_code
_entity_poly.pdbx_strand_id
1 'polypeptide(L)'
;MVAVMAAAGQTTTAPNQAVAATALREPPPYWAYAINPPESAATPAKPPDDVPRHVPGSTAAFTDKQIGDMFKPPDWHPADHPAMPEIVARGRAPQVFACGYCHLPNGQGRPENASLAGLPAVYIVQQLANFKSGLRHSSDPRHAPTSAMIAYETKANDQEIQAAAEYFSALHPRPWIRVVETNTVPKTHVAGWMLVADLTTNDLAKSDLAKNGEGGAEPIGARIIETPENLERTELRDDHSGFIAYVPVGSIKKGEALVAGDSSRTVGCVTCHGRDLKGLGEAPPLAGRSPSYIVRQLYDIQHGARSGTAVQKMKPAIAKLTVADMAAIAAYLASLRP
;
A
#
# COMPACT_ATOMS: atom_id res chain seq x y z
N MET A 1 25.99 16.96 81.53
CA MET A 1 24.97 17.62 80.74
C MET A 1 25.29 17.35 79.27
N VAL A 2 24.57 16.44 78.64
CA VAL A 2 24.74 16.09 77.23
C VAL A 2 23.45 16.53 76.51
N ALA A 3 23.58 17.46 75.58
CA ALA A 3 22.48 17.96 74.79
C ALA A 3 22.28 17.06 73.57
N VAL A 4 21.08 16.48 73.45
CA VAL A 4 20.62 15.73 72.30
C VAL A 4 19.99 16.69 71.31
N MET A 5 20.59 16.84 70.13
CA MET A 5 19.96 17.53 68.99
C MET A 5 19.10 16.59 68.22
N ALA A 6 17.82 16.88 68.12
CA ALA A 6 16.85 16.19 67.24
C ALA A 6 16.97 16.70 65.79
N ALA A 7 17.25 15.82 64.83
CA ALA A 7 17.21 16.14 63.42
C ALA A 7 15.80 15.96 62.87
N ALA A 8 15.21 17.03 62.34
CA ALA A 8 13.92 17.00 61.65
C ALA A 8 14.12 16.47 60.24
N GLY A 9 13.54 15.28 59.94
CA GLY A 9 13.49 14.70 58.61
C GLY A 9 12.50 15.43 57.71
N GLN A 10 12.96 16.02 56.61
CA GLN A 10 12.10 16.55 55.56
C GLN A 10 11.71 15.39 54.61
N THR A 11 10.45 15.03 54.63
CA THR A 11 9.85 14.12 53.62
C THR A 11 9.62 14.90 52.34
N THR A 12 10.47 14.69 51.36
CA THR A 12 10.23 15.13 49.97
C THR A 12 9.24 14.21 49.31
N THR A 13 8.00 14.68 49.15
CA THR A 13 7.00 14.04 48.29
C THR A 13 7.42 14.19 46.84
N ALA A 14 7.75 13.07 46.18
CA ALA A 14 8.00 13.03 44.77
C ALA A 14 6.69 13.39 43.98
N PRO A 15 6.79 14.17 42.88
CA PRO A 15 5.61 14.49 42.10
C PRO A 15 5.08 13.22 41.44
N ASN A 16 3.81 12.98 41.68
CA ASN A 16 2.99 11.93 41.04
C ASN A 16 3.06 12.14 39.52
N GLN A 17 3.86 11.35 38.80
CA GLN A 17 3.81 11.31 37.34
C GLN A 17 2.47 10.74 36.95
N ALA A 18 1.54 11.63 36.59
CA ALA A 18 0.29 11.26 35.94
C ALA A 18 0.64 10.42 34.70
N VAL A 19 0.37 9.13 34.77
CA VAL A 19 0.37 8.23 33.61
C VAL A 19 -0.67 8.82 32.66
N ALA A 20 -0.20 9.51 31.62
CA ALA A 20 -1.05 9.98 30.55
C ALA A 20 -1.75 8.72 29.99
N ALA A 21 -3.07 8.68 30.15
CA ALA A 21 -3.90 7.62 29.60
C ALA A 21 -3.59 7.54 28.11
N THR A 22 -2.91 6.49 27.70
CA THR A 22 -2.68 6.17 26.30
C THR A 22 -4.06 5.87 25.73
N ALA A 23 -4.66 6.85 25.06
CA ALA A 23 -5.90 6.62 24.31
C ALA A 23 -5.65 5.37 23.47
N LEU A 24 -6.52 4.37 23.61
CA LEU A 24 -6.43 3.12 22.85
C LEU A 24 -6.42 3.51 21.38
N ARG A 25 -5.26 3.38 20.72
CA ARG A 25 -5.11 3.69 19.30
C ARG A 25 -5.97 2.69 18.53
N GLU A 26 -6.77 3.18 17.59
CA GLU A 26 -7.47 2.28 16.67
C GLU A 26 -6.45 1.35 16.01
N PRO A 27 -6.72 0.04 15.95
CA PRO A 27 -5.81 -0.89 15.29
C PRO A 27 -5.69 -0.57 13.79
N PRO A 28 -4.59 -0.98 13.13
CA PRO A 28 -4.45 -0.83 11.69
C PRO A 28 -5.67 -1.40 10.96
N PRO A 29 -6.27 -0.67 10.01
CA PRO A 29 -7.46 -1.13 9.31
C PRO A 29 -7.14 -2.37 8.46
N TYR A 30 -7.66 -3.54 8.84
CA TYR A 30 -7.32 -4.83 8.25
C TYR A 30 -7.45 -4.87 6.71
N TRP A 31 -8.43 -4.15 6.18
CA TRP A 31 -8.69 -4.07 4.75
C TRP A 31 -7.60 -3.29 3.98
N ALA A 32 -6.82 -2.45 4.66
CA ALA A 32 -5.65 -1.76 4.08
C ALA A 32 -4.35 -2.56 4.29
N TYR A 33 -4.30 -3.43 5.30
CA TYR A 33 -3.15 -4.27 5.64
C TYR A 33 -3.46 -5.75 5.44
N ALA A 34 -4.05 -6.12 4.32
CA ALA A 34 -4.44 -7.49 4.04
C ALA A 34 -3.35 -8.50 4.47
N ILE A 35 -3.62 -9.24 5.55
CA ILE A 35 -2.68 -10.20 6.15
C ILE A 35 -3.12 -11.61 5.77
N ASN A 36 -2.28 -12.36 5.11
CA ASN A 36 -2.58 -13.76 4.80
C ASN A 36 -2.89 -14.54 6.08
N PRO A 37 -3.88 -15.44 6.04
CA PRO A 37 -4.13 -16.34 7.15
C PRO A 37 -2.88 -17.21 7.42
N PRO A 38 -2.73 -17.75 8.64
CA PRO A 38 -1.67 -18.71 8.93
C PRO A 38 -1.70 -19.87 7.94
N GLU A 39 -0.53 -20.42 7.59
CA GLU A 39 -0.42 -21.57 6.65
C GLU A 39 -1.31 -22.76 7.02
N SER A 40 -1.50 -23.00 8.33
CA SER A 40 -2.40 -24.05 8.85
C SER A 40 -3.89 -23.83 8.48
N ALA A 41 -4.28 -22.60 8.12
CA ALA A 41 -5.64 -22.26 7.72
C ALA A 41 -5.74 -21.95 6.20
N ALA A 42 -4.62 -21.95 5.49
CA ALA A 42 -4.59 -21.72 4.05
C ALA A 42 -4.98 -22.98 3.29
N THR A 43 -5.77 -22.84 2.24
CA THR A 43 -5.95 -23.93 1.27
C THR A 43 -4.60 -24.27 0.65
N PRO A 44 -4.18 -25.56 0.62
CA PRO A 44 -2.92 -25.93 0.00
C PRO A 44 -2.84 -25.39 -1.43
N ALA A 45 -1.80 -24.65 -1.74
CA ALA A 45 -1.56 -24.17 -3.09
C ALA A 45 -1.38 -25.37 -4.03
N LYS A 46 -1.98 -25.30 -5.21
CA LYS A 46 -1.71 -26.30 -6.26
C LYS A 46 -0.21 -26.27 -6.56
N PRO A 47 0.47 -27.43 -6.62
CA PRO A 47 1.88 -27.45 -7.03
C PRO A 47 2.05 -26.76 -8.40
N PRO A 48 3.12 -25.96 -8.57
CA PRO A 48 3.41 -25.32 -9.84
C PRO A 48 3.57 -26.38 -10.92
N ASP A 49 2.94 -26.18 -12.07
CA ASP A 49 3.05 -27.02 -13.23
C ASP A 49 3.93 -26.36 -14.33
N ASP A 50 4.33 -27.14 -15.32
CA ASP A 50 5.12 -26.68 -16.46
C ASP A 50 4.26 -26.28 -17.67
N VAL A 51 2.94 -26.15 -17.47
CA VAL A 51 2.01 -25.72 -18.53
C VAL A 51 2.21 -24.22 -18.79
N PRO A 52 2.50 -23.81 -20.04
CA PRO A 52 2.63 -22.41 -20.37
C PRO A 52 1.32 -21.64 -20.17
N ARG A 53 1.39 -20.55 -19.45
CA ARG A 53 0.30 -19.57 -19.27
C ARG A 53 0.45 -18.45 -20.28
N HIS A 54 -0.67 -17.81 -20.61
CA HIS A 54 -0.76 -16.68 -21.52
C HIS A 54 -1.64 -15.59 -20.92
N VAL A 55 -1.39 -14.34 -21.29
CA VAL A 55 -2.27 -13.23 -20.94
C VAL A 55 -2.73 -12.51 -22.21
N PRO A 56 -3.90 -11.85 -22.19
CA PRO A 56 -4.40 -11.11 -23.34
C PRO A 56 -3.42 -10.01 -23.79
N GLY A 57 -3.21 -9.90 -25.11
CA GLY A 57 -2.35 -8.87 -25.69
C GLY A 57 -0.84 -9.15 -25.60
N SER A 58 -0.44 -10.32 -25.08
CA SER A 58 0.95 -10.76 -25.05
C SER A 58 1.16 -11.97 -25.94
N THR A 59 2.34 -12.03 -26.56
CA THR A 59 2.84 -13.23 -27.28
C THR A 59 3.74 -14.10 -26.40
N ALA A 60 4.10 -13.62 -25.20
CA ALA A 60 4.92 -14.35 -24.26
C ALA A 60 4.16 -15.52 -23.63
N ALA A 61 4.91 -16.50 -23.14
CA ALA A 61 4.38 -17.64 -22.40
C ALA A 61 5.32 -17.95 -21.24
N PHE A 62 4.76 -18.13 -20.05
CA PHE A 62 5.52 -18.46 -18.83
C PHE A 62 4.82 -19.59 -18.07
N THR A 63 5.59 -20.51 -17.48
CA THR A 63 5.07 -21.53 -16.56
C THR A 63 4.84 -20.93 -15.17
N ASP A 64 4.04 -21.62 -14.33
CA ASP A 64 3.81 -21.20 -12.93
C ASP A 64 5.13 -21.03 -12.17
N LYS A 65 6.12 -21.90 -12.43
CA LYS A 65 7.46 -21.79 -11.85
C LYS A 65 8.19 -20.51 -12.27
N GLN A 66 8.08 -20.11 -13.52
CA GLN A 66 8.69 -18.87 -14.03
C GLN A 66 7.97 -17.64 -13.48
N ILE A 67 6.63 -17.70 -13.36
CA ILE A 67 5.81 -16.61 -12.79
C ILE A 67 6.15 -16.38 -11.31
N GLY A 68 6.45 -17.46 -10.58
CA GLY A 68 6.84 -17.42 -9.17
C GLY A 68 8.31 -17.09 -8.91
N ASP A 69 9.14 -16.96 -9.95
CA ASP A 69 10.58 -16.69 -9.78
C ASP A 69 10.84 -15.24 -9.39
N MET A 70 11.21 -15.02 -8.13
CA MET A 70 11.49 -13.69 -7.58
C MET A 70 12.74 -13.03 -8.16
N PHE A 71 13.58 -13.79 -8.86
CA PHE A 71 14.80 -13.28 -9.50
C PHE A 71 14.68 -13.14 -11.03
N LYS A 72 13.55 -13.60 -11.59
CA LYS A 72 13.28 -13.44 -13.02
C LYS A 72 11.78 -13.32 -13.26
N PRO A 73 11.16 -12.20 -12.85
CA PRO A 73 9.72 -12.01 -13.01
C PRO A 73 9.30 -12.10 -14.46
N PRO A 74 8.04 -12.54 -14.73
CA PRO A 74 7.51 -12.51 -16.08
C PRO A 74 7.42 -11.06 -16.58
N ASP A 75 7.82 -10.85 -17.81
CA ASP A 75 7.65 -9.62 -18.56
C ASP A 75 6.67 -9.93 -19.70
N TRP A 76 5.39 -9.61 -19.47
CA TRP A 76 4.33 -9.93 -20.41
C TRP A 76 4.26 -8.94 -21.58
N HIS A 77 4.64 -7.70 -21.36
CA HIS A 77 4.46 -6.58 -22.29
C HIS A 77 5.76 -5.77 -22.48
N PRO A 78 6.85 -6.38 -22.97
CA PRO A 78 8.17 -5.74 -23.03
C PRO A 78 8.23 -4.52 -23.95
N ALA A 79 7.23 -4.32 -24.80
CA ALA A 79 7.11 -3.14 -25.66
C ALA A 79 6.57 -1.90 -24.95
N ASP A 80 6.03 -2.05 -23.74
CA ASP A 80 5.35 -0.98 -23.01
C ASP A 80 6.26 -0.19 -22.08
N HIS A 81 7.51 -0.59 -21.95
CA HIS A 81 8.49 0.05 -21.08
C HIS A 81 9.91 0.00 -21.68
N PRO A 82 10.83 0.88 -21.26
CA PRO A 82 12.24 0.80 -21.64
C PRO A 82 12.90 -0.50 -21.18
N ALA A 83 14.08 -0.81 -21.72
CA ALA A 83 14.87 -1.93 -21.22
C ALA A 83 15.11 -1.82 -19.71
N MET A 84 14.72 -2.87 -18.98
CA MET A 84 14.90 -2.92 -17.52
C MET A 84 16.38 -3.06 -17.14
N PRO A 85 16.89 -2.27 -16.18
CA PRO A 85 18.19 -2.53 -15.60
C PRO A 85 18.20 -3.88 -14.87
N GLU A 86 19.37 -4.48 -14.72
CA GLU A 86 19.53 -5.84 -14.18
C GLU A 86 18.83 -6.01 -12.80
N ILE A 87 18.95 -5.01 -11.93
CA ILE A 87 18.31 -5.05 -10.59
C ILE A 87 16.78 -5.08 -10.67
N VAL A 88 16.17 -4.53 -11.70
CA VAL A 88 14.72 -4.56 -11.91
C VAL A 88 14.31 -5.88 -12.56
N ALA A 89 15.08 -6.35 -13.58
CA ALA A 89 14.75 -7.54 -14.35
C ALA A 89 15.11 -8.86 -13.67
N ARG A 90 16.18 -8.88 -12.83
CA ARG A 90 16.75 -10.12 -12.25
C ARG A 90 17.15 -10.01 -10.79
N GLY A 91 17.27 -8.80 -10.25
CA GLY A 91 17.79 -8.62 -8.90
C GLY A 91 19.25 -9.10 -8.78
N ARG A 92 19.61 -9.52 -7.57
CA ARG A 92 20.93 -10.11 -7.28
C ARG A 92 20.79 -11.28 -6.31
N ALA A 93 20.62 -12.48 -6.86
CA ALA A 93 20.42 -13.70 -6.07
C ALA A 93 21.63 -14.02 -5.18
N PRO A 94 21.41 -14.55 -3.98
CA PRO A 94 20.13 -14.75 -3.32
C PRO A 94 19.69 -13.57 -2.42
N GLN A 95 20.35 -12.40 -2.50
CA GLN A 95 20.24 -11.34 -1.49
C GLN A 95 19.17 -10.29 -1.82
N VAL A 96 18.99 -9.95 -3.10
CA VAL A 96 18.09 -8.88 -3.55
C VAL A 96 17.17 -9.44 -4.64
N PHE A 97 15.86 -9.42 -4.40
CA PHE A 97 14.89 -9.84 -5.42
C PHE A 97 14.84 -8.85 -6.58
N ALA A 98 14.35 -9.30 -7.73
CA ALA A 98 14.07 -8.38 -8.84
C ALA A 98 12.99 -7.38 -8.44
N CYS A 99 13.27 -6.07 -8.52
CA CYS A 99 12.29 -5.05 -8.17
C CYS A 99 11.00 -5.19 -8.99
N GLY A 100 11.14 -5.60 -10.27
CA GLY A 100 10.02 -5.89 -11.17
C GLY A 100 9.14 -7.05 -10.73
N TYR A 101 9.60 -7.91 -9.81
CA TYR A 101 8.75 -8.99 -9.28
C TYR A 101 7.57 -8.45 -8.48
N CYS A 102 7.80 -7.51 -7.56
CA CYS A 102 6.75 -6.94 -6.71
C CYS A 102 6.12 -5.69 -7.32
N HIS A 103 6.94 -4.84 -7.94
CA HIS A 103 6.48 -3.55 -8.49
C HIS A 103 6.01 -3.64 -9.94
N LEU A 104 6.12 -4.80 -10.57
CA LEU A 104 5.85 -5.13 -11.98
C LEU A 104 6.77 -4.37 -12.96
N PRO A 105 7.01 -4.91 -14.18
CA PRO A 105 7.87 -4.27 -15.16
C PRO A 105 7.47 -2.84 -15.50
N ASN A 106 6.17 -2.56 -15.62
CA ASN A 106 5.65 -1.21 -15.88
C ASN A 106 5.56 -0.30 -14.63
N GLY A 107 6.02 -0.76 -13.47
CA GLY A 107 6.02 0.02 -12.22
C GLY A 107 4.64 0.24 -11.59
N GLN A 108 3.59 -0.40 -12.09
CA GLN A 108 2.23 -0.26 -11.57
C GLN A 108 2.11 -0.76 -10.14
N GLY A 109 2.79 -1.88 -9.83
CA GLY A 109 2.62 -2.59 -8.56
C GLY A 109 1.23 -3.23 -8.43
N ARG A 110 0.87 -3.57 -7.20
CA ARG A 110 -0.44 -4.11 -6.81
C ARG A 110 -0.84 -3.49 -5.48
N PRO A 111 -2.08 -3.66 -4.97
CA PRO A 111 -2.52 -3.04 -3.71
C PRO A 111 -1.61 -3.28 -2.50
N GLU A 112 -0.99 -4.43 -2.39
CA GLU A 112 -0.04 -4.76 -1.32
C GLU A 112 1.34 -4.11 -1.50
N ASN A 113 1.69 -3.68 -2.71
CA ASN A 113 2.96 -3.06 -3.06
C ASN A 113 2.77 -1.60 -3.48
N ALA A 114 3.86 -0.83 -3.49
CA ALA A 114 3.83 0.53 -4.00
C ALA A 114 3.80 0.55 -5.53
N SER A 115 2.97 1.41 -6.14
CA SER A 115 3.13 1.81 -7.53
C SER A 115 4.31 2.78 -7.61
N LEU A 116 5.34 2.45 -8.42
CA LEU A 116 6.58 3.22 -8.57
C LEU A 116 6.61 4.07 -9.84
N ALA A 117 5.82 3.75 -10.87
CA ALA A 117 5.81 4.48 -12.13
C ALA A 117 5.60 5.98 -11.91
N GLY A 118 6.51 6.79 -12.47
CA GLY A 118 6.47 8.26 -12.41
C GLY A 118 6.74 8.87 -11.02
N LEU A 119 7.21 8.08 -10.04
CA LEU A 119 7.70 8.66 -8.78
C LEU A 119 9.05 9.36 -9.02
N PRO A 120 9.33 10.51 -8.40
CA PRO A 120 10.65 11.12 -8.50
C PRO A 120 11.76 10.16 -8.06
N ALA A 121 12.84 10.03 -8.82
CA ALA A 121 13.94 9.12 -8.50
C ALA A 121 14.51 9.39 -7.10
N VAL A 122 14.70 10.67 -6.73
CA VAL A 122 15.17 11.07 -5.39
C VAL A 122 14.24 10.57 -4.30
N TYR A 123 12.91 10.57 -4.54
CA TYR A 123 11.94 10.04 -3.59
C TYR A 123 12.12 8.52 -3.42
N ILE A 124 12.28 7.75 -4.51
CA ILE A 124 12.50 6.30 -4.46
C ILE A 124 13.77 6.00 -3.65
N VAL A 125 14.89 6.64 -3.97
CA VAL A 125 16.16 6.50 -3.24
C VAL A 125 15.97 6.79 -1.75
N GLN A 126 15.28 7.89 -1.40
CA GLN A 126 15.00 8.25 -0.02
C GLN A 126 14.16 7.20 0.70
N GLN A 127 13.19 6.57 0.02
CA GLN A 127 12.38 5.51 0.64
C GLN A 127 13.23 4.27 0.98
N LEU A 128 14.15 3.87 0.11
CA LEU A 128 15.08 2.76 0.39
C LEU A 128 16.01 3.12 1.57
N ALA A 129 16.53 4.34 1.62
CA ALA A 129 17.31 4.83 2.76
C ALA A 129 16.50 4.79 4.07
N ASN A 130 15.22 5.16 4.03
CA ASN A 130 14.35 5.10 5.20
C ASN A 130 14.07 3.65 5.65
N PHE A 131 13.94 2.68 4.74
CA PHE A 131 13.86 1.27 5.10
C PHE A 131 15.17 0.79 5.72
N LYS A 132 16.33 1.11 5.14
CA LYS A 132 17.66 0.74 5.66
C LYS A 132 17.88 1.28 7.08
N SER A 133 17.44 2.50 7.36
CA SER A 133 17.62 3.16 8.67
C SER A 133 16.52 2.86 9.70
N GLY A 134 15.51 2.03 9.35
CA GLY A 134 14.38 1.73 10.23
C GLY A 134 13.37 2.87 10.38
N LEU A 135 13.53 3.98 9.66
CA LEU A 135 12.58 5.11 9.65
C LEU A 135 11.29 4.80 8.89
N ARG A 136 11.23 3.68 8.17
CA ARG A 136 10.05 3.20 7.48
C ARG A 136 9.86 1.71 7.74
N HIS A 137 8.74 1.37 8.37
CA HIS A 137 8.25 0.02 8.59
C HIS A 137 6.72 0.01 8.46
N SER A 138 6.04 -1.07 8.78
CA SER A 138 4.58 -1.17 8.80
C SER A 138 4.05 -1.01 10.22
N SER A 139 2.90 -0.36 10.38
CA SER A 139 2.14 -0.32 11.65
C SER A 139 1.60 -1.70 12.03
N ASP A 140 1.37 -2.59 11.06
CA ASP A 140 1.14 -4.02 11.31
C ASP A 140 2.40 -4.81 10.96
N PRO A 141 3.13 -5.34 11.94
CA PRO A 141 4.39 -6.07 11.70
C PRO A 141 4.20 -7.38 10.91
N ARG A 142 2.98 -7.88 10.81
CA ARG A 142 2.63 -9.08 10.02
C ARG A 142 2.53 -8.79 8.52
N HIS A 143 2.58 -7.52 8.10
CA HIS A 143 2.48 -7.15 6.69
C HIS A 143 3.76 -7.55 5.94
N ALA A 144 3.78 -8.75 5.38
CA ALA A 144 4.96 -9.35 4.76
C ALA A 144 5.53 -8.56 3.57
N PRO A 145 4.74 -7.87 2.70
CA PRO A 145 5.34 -7.06 1.65
C PRO A 145 6.30 -5.97 2.17
N THR A 146 5.95 -5.30 3.28
CA THR A 146 6.87 -4.34 3.92
C THR A 146 8.07 -5.05 4.57
N SER A 147 7.86 -6.20 5.20
CA SER A 147 8.94 -6.98 5.81
C SER A 147 9.91 -7.49 4.75
N ALA A 148 9.44 -7.87 3.56
CA ALA A 148 10.28 -8.26 2.44
C ALA A 148 11.16 -7.10 1.94
N MET A 149 10.61 -5.88 1.81
CA MET A 149 11.40 -4.69 1.48
C MET A 149 12.55 -4.49 2.48
N ILE A 150 12.30 -4.69 3.78
CA ILE A 150 13.32 -4.55 4.82
C ILE A 150 14.34 -5.70 4.78
N ALA A 151 13.89 -6.93 4.59
CA ALA A 151 14.75 -8.11 4.67
C ALA A 151 15.66 -8.29 3.45
N TYR A 152 15.19 -7.93 2.27
CA TYR A 152 15.86 -8.21 1.00
C TYR A 152 16.33 -6.95 0.30
N GLU A 153 15.45 -5.97 0.08
CA GLU A 153 15.77 -4.83 -0.77
C GLU A 153 16.72 -3.81 -0.11
N THR A 154 16.78 -3.78 1.23
CA THR A 154 17.79 -2.97 1.93
C THR A 154 19.23 -3.44 1.71
N LYS A 155 19.44 -4.63 1.15
CA LYS A 155 20.76 -5.16 0.77
C LYS A 155 21.23 -4.69 -0.61
N ALA A 156 20.37 -4.02 -1.39
CA ALA A 156 20.76 -3.39 -2.63
C ALA A 156 21.80 -2.29 -2.36
N ASN A 157 22.83 -2.23 -3.21
CA ASN A 157 23.82 -1.16 -3.15
C ASN A 157 23.29 0.13 -3.78
N ASP A 158 24.03 1.24 -3.61
CA ASP A 158 23.57 2.54 -4.06
C ASP A 158 23.44 2.64 -5.58
N GLN A 159 24.28 1.94 -6.34
CA GLN A 159 24.21 1.91 -7.79
C GLN A 159 22.96 1.14 -8.26
N GLU A 160 22.64 0.01 -7.64
CA GLU A 160 21.43 -0.77 -7.90
C GLU A 160 20.17 0.05 -7.59
N ILE A 161 20.15 0.73 -6.45
CA ILE A 161 19.05 1.61 -6.03
C ILE A 161 18.86 2.76 -7.02
N GLN A 162 19.96 3.40 -7.43
CA GLN A 162 19.92 4.51 -8.38
C GLN A 162 19.36 4.05 -9.74
N ALA A 163 19.85 2.93 -10.27
CA ALA A 163 19.39 2.36 -11.54
C ALA A 163 17.89 2.01 -11.51
N ALA A 164 17.41 1.40 -10.41
CA ALA A 164 15.98 1.11 -10.23
C ALA A 164 15.16 2.39 -10.12
N ALA A 165 15.63 3.38 -9.37
CA ALA A 165 14.94 4.65 -9.17
C ALA A 165 14.79 5.44 -10.48
N GLU A 166 15.84 5.51 -11.29
CA GLU A 166 15.82 6.14 -12.61
C GLU A 166 14.86 5.44 -13.56
N TYR A 167 14.90 4.11 -13.59
CA TYR A 167 13.99 3.31 -14.41
C TYR A 167 12.51 3.59 -14.06
N PHE A 168 12.12 3.40 -12.82
CA PHE A 168 10.73 3.59 -12.42
C PHE A 168 10.27 5.05 -12.52
N SER A 169 11.17 6.01 -12.32
CA SER A 169 10.87 7.43 -12.47
C SER A 169 10.56 7.82 -13.92
N ALA A 170 11.20 7.16 -14.89
CA ALA A 170 11.00 7.39 -16.31
C ALA A 170 9.69 6.77 -16.86
N LEU A 171 9.07 5.87 -16.11
CA LEU A 171 7.82 5.23 -16.53
C LEU A 171 6.62 6.17 -16.42
N HIS A 172 5.68 6.02 -17.33
CA HIS A 172 4.41 6.75 -17.30
C HIS A 172 3.34 5.93 -16.58
N PRO A 173 2.77 6.44 -15.47
CA PRO A 173 1.70 5.73 -14.77
C PRO A 173 0.45 5.62 -15.65
N ARG A 174 -0.22 4.48 -15.60
CA ARG A 174 -1.47 4.21 -16.33
C ARG A 174 -2.65 4.14 -15.36
N PRO A 175 -3.89 4.46 -15.77
CA PRO A 175 -5.08 4.14 -15.00
C PRO A 175 -5.21 2.62 -14.84
N TRP A 176 -5.29 2.16 -13.61
CA TRP A 176 -5.41 0.72 -13.29
C TRP A 176 -6.37 0.44 -12.13
N ILE A 177 -6.89 1.51 -11.50
CA ILE A 177 -7.88 1.43 -10.43
C ILE A 177 -9.20 1.99 -10.94
N ARG A 178 -10.27 1.23 -10.81
CA ARG A 178 -11.64 1.68 -11.03
C ARG A 178 -12.33 1.85 -9.69
N VAL A 179 -12.65 3.08 -9.31
CA VAL A 179 -13.35 3.41 -8.06
C VAL A 179 -14.86 3.32 -8.25
N VAL A 180 -15.53 2.61 -7.34
CA VAL A 180 -16.99 2.41 -7.36
C VAL A 180 -17.57 2.78 -5.99
N GLU A 181 -18.39 3.82 -5.94
CA GLU A 181 -19.15 4.17 -4.75
C GLU A 181 -20.34 3.22 -4.59
N THR A 182 -20.45 2.56 -3.43
CA THR A 182 -21.51 1.57 -3.17
C THR A 182 -21.78 1.42 -1.68
N ASN A 183 -22.94 0.85 -1.32
CA ASN A 183 -23.28 0.49 0.04
C ASN A 183 -22.97 -0.98 0.38
N THR A 184 -22.80 -1.82 -0.66
CA THR A 184 -22.55 -3.26 -0.51
C THR A 184 -21.38 -3.69 -1.37
N VAL A 185 -20.60 -4.66 -0.90
CA VAL A 185 -19.41 -5.20 -1.57
C VAL A 185 -19.43 -6.72 -1.57
N PRO A 186 -18.71 -7.37 -2.46
CA PRO A 186 -18.51 -8.81 -2.36
C PRO A 186 -17.82 -9.14 -1.02
N LYS A 187 -18.19 -10.26 -0.42
CA LYS A 187 -17.39 -10.85 0.66
C LYS A 187 -16.00 -11.18 0.11
N THR A 188 -15.00 -11.04 0.95
CA THR A 188 -13.61 -11.22 0.53
C THR A 188 -12.85 -12.04 1.56
N HIS A 189 -11.88 -12.79 1.08
CA HIS A 189 -10.80 -13.37 1.87
C HIS A 189 -9.46 -12.76 1.46
N VAL A 190 -8.42 -13.00 2.25
CA VAL A 190 -7.06 -12.58 1.91
C VAL A 190 -6.32 -13.71 1.23
N ALA A 191 -5.81 -13.44 0.03
CA ALA A 191 -4.90 -14.30 -0.69
C ALA A 191 -3.82 -13.46 -1.39
N GLY A 192 -2.57 -13.93 -1.40
CA GLY A 192 -1.45 -13.20 -2.03
C GLY A 192 -1.26 -11.78 -1.48
N TRP A 193 -1.61 -11.55 -0.20
CA TRP A 193 -1.56 -10.24 0.49
C TRP A 193 -2.55 -9.20 -0.06
N MET A 194 -3.59 -9.65 -0.74
CA MET A 194 -4.67 -8.84 -1.31
C MET A 194 -6.03 -9.34 -0.80
N LEU A 195 -7.04 -8.47 -0.87
CA LEU A 195 -8.42 -8.89 -0.75
C LEU A 195 -8.87 -9.50 -2.10
N VAL A 196 -9.39 -10.70 -2.05
CA VAL A 196 -9.93 -11.43 -3.20
C VAL A 196 -11.42 -11.67 -2.96
N ALA A 197 -12.25 -11.37 -3.95
CA ALA A 197 -13.68 -11.62 -3.86
C ALA A 197 -13.99 -13.13 -3.84
N ASP A 198 -14.88 -13.55 -2.93
CA ASP A 198 -15.32 -14.95 -2.84
C ASP A 198 -16.14 -15.36 -4.06
N LEU A 199 -16.81 -14.40 -4.72
CA LEU A 199 -17.54 -14.57 -5.96
C LEU A 199 -17.02 -13.58 -7.00
N THR A 200 -16.95 -14.00 -8.26
CA THR A 200 -16.54 -13.09 -9.34
C THR A 200 -17.60 -12.00 -9.57
N THR A 201 -17.19 -10.87 -10.15
CA THR A 201 -18.11 -9.79 -10.54
C THR A 201 -19.19 -10.27 -11.52
N ASN A 202 -18.90 -11.29 -12.32
CA ASN A 202 -19.87 -11.93 -13.22
C ASN A 202 -20.90 -12.76 -12.45
N ASP A 203 -20.50 -13.39 -11.34
CA ASP A 203 -21.41 -14.14 -10.48
C ASP A 203 -22.32 -13.20 -9.68
N LEU A 204 -21.79 -12.07 -9.24
CA LEU A 204 -22.57 -11.02 -8.58
C LEU A 204 -23.58 -10.36 -9.54
N ALA A 205 -23.21 -10.12 -10.80
CA ALA A 205 -24.10 -9.53 -11.81
C ALA A 205 -25.21 -10.49 -12.27
N LYS A 206 -24.97 -11.80 -12.21
CA LYS A 206 -25.94 -12.85 -12.61
C LYS A 206 -26.82 -13.31 -11.45
N SER A 207 -26.42 -13.04 -10.21
CA SER A 207 -27.18 -13.49 -9.05
C SER A 207 -28.17 -12.41 -8.61
N ASP A 208 -29.45 -12.79 -8.47
CA ASP A 208 -30.42 -12.02 -7.71
C ASP A 208 -30.01 -11.81 -6.23
N LEU A 209 -28.88 -12.33 -5.83
CA LEU A 209 -28.21 -12.26 -4.55
C LEU A 209 -27.79 -10.82 -4.18
N ALA A 210 -27.51 -9.98 -5.19
CA ALA A 210 -27.28 -8.56 -4.95
C ALA A 210 -28.54 -7.81 -4.43
N LYS A 211 -29.74 -8.37 -4.69
CA LYS A 211 -31.00 -7.77 -4.29
C LYS A 211 -31.45 -8.16 -2.88
N ASN A 212 -31.04 -9.31 -2.38
CA ASN A 212 -31.59 -9.90 -1.15
C ASN A 212 -30.61 -10.00 0.03
N GLY A 213 -29.34 -9.58 -0.11
CA GLY A 213 -28.33 -9.67 0.96
C GLY A 213 -27.91 -11.10 1.35
N GLU A 214 -28.45 -12.12 0.70
CA GLU A 214 -28.13 -13.53 0.91
C GLU A 214 -27.16 -13.98 -0.16
N GLY A 215 -25.96 -14.33 0.22
CA GLY A 215 -24.99 -14.99 -0.67
C GLY A 215 -23.91 -14.07 -1.28
N GLY A 216 -22.85 -13.86 -0.56
CA GLY A 216 -21.60 -13.33 -1.11
C GLY A 216 -21.44 -11.81 -1.11
N ALA A 217 -22.42 -11.04 -0.66
CA ALA A 217 -22.30 -9.59 -0.45
C ALA A 217 -22.41 -9.21 1.03
N GLU A 218 -21.78 -8.09 1.40
CA GLU A 218 -21.83 -7.51 2.75
C GLU A 218 -21.87 -5.98 2.71
N PRO A 219 -22.35 -5.29 3.75
CA PRO A 219 -22.26 -3.84 3.85
C PRO A 219 -20.81 -3.37 3.83
N ILE A 220 -20.50 -2.33 3.06
CA ILE A 220 -19.14 -1.80 2.98
C ILE A 220 -18.71 -1.09 4.28
N GLY A 221 -19.67 -0.49 5.02
CA GLY A 221 -19.34 0.33 6.21
C GLY A 221 -18.45 1.52 5.85
N ALA A 222 -17.42 1.77 6.66
CA ALA A 222 -16.42 2.84 6.43
C ALA A 222 -15.10 2.32 5.79
N ARG A 223 -15.15 1.18 5.13
CA ARG A 223 -13.99 0.49 4.55
C ARG A 223 -13.77 0.87 3.08
N ILE A 224 -12.57 0.54 2.60
CA ILE A 224 -12.30 0.35 1.18
C ILE A 224 -12.11 -1.15 0.95
N ILE A 225 -12.72 -1.68 -0.08
CA ILE A 225 -12.50 -3.07 -0.51
C ILE A 225 -11.91 -2.99 -1.93
N GLU A 226 -10.64 -3.32 -2.05
CA GLU A 226 -9.88 -3.26 -3.30
C GLU A 226 -9.56 -4.69 -3.75
N THR A 227 -10.15 -5.12 -4.87
CA THR A 227 -10.04 -6.49 -5.37
C THR A 227 -9.58 -6.51 -6.82
N PRO A 228 -8.88 -7.57 -7.28
CA PRO A 228 -8.61 -7.75 -8.70
C PRO A 228 -9.87 -7.69 -9.56
N GLU A 229 -9.82 -7.02 -10.72
CA GLU A 229 -10.87 -7.15 -11.77
C GLU A 229 -10.89 -8.54 -12.39
N ASN A 230 -9.70 -9.14 -12.51
CA ASN A 230 -9.50 -10.50 -12.97
C ASN A 230 -8.40 -11.16 -12.13
N LEU A 231 -8.79 -12.10 -11.26
CA LEU A 231 -7.88 -12.75 -10.33
C LEU A 231 -6.77 -13.52 -11.05
N GLU A 232 -7.13 -14.30 -12.09
CA GLU A 232 -6.16 -15.11 -12.85
C GLU A 232 -5.05 -14.24 -13.44
N ARG A 233 -5.40 -13.13 -14.12
CA ARG A 233 -4.43 -12.19 -14.66
C ARG A 233 -3.53 -11.60 -13.57
N THR A 234 -4.11 -11.27 -12.42
CA THR A 234 -3.36 -10.71 -11.29
C THR A 234 -2.40 -11.74 -10.69
N GLU A 235 -2.81 -13.00 -10.59
CA GLU A 235 -1.96 -14.10 -10.11
C GLU A 235 -0.82 -14.38 -11.11
N LEU A 236 -1.08 -14.27 -12.40
CA LEU A 236 -0.08 -14.37 -13.46
C LEU A 236 0.88 -13.15 -13.50
N ARG A 237 0.71 -12.16 -12.63
CA ARG A 237 1.50 -10.90 -12.61
C ARG A 237 1.43 -10.12 -13.92
N ASP A 238 0.27 -10.19 -14.59
CA ASP A 238 0.02 -9.39 -15.77
C ASP A 238 -0.07 -7.91 -15.37
N ASP A 239 0.86 -7.11 -15.87
CA ASP A 239 0.98 -5.68 -15.58
C ASP A 239 -0.05 -4.81 -16.32
N HIS A 240 -0.95 -5.43 -17.07
CA HIS A 240 -2.19 -4.84 -17.57
C HIS A 240 -3.42 -5.24 -16.73
N SER A 241 -3.24 -5.98 -15.64
CA SER A 241 -4.33 -6.31 -14.73
C SER A 241 -4.79 -5.07 -13.96
N GLY A 242 -6.12 -4.88 -13.88
CA GLY A 242 -6.76 -3.79 -13.13
C GLY A 242 -7.35 -4.23 -11.80
N PHE A 243 -7.74 -3.24 -11.00
CA PHE A 243 -8.41 -3.45 -9.71
C PHE A 243 -9.67 -2.60 -9.60
N ILE A 244 -10.64 -3.11 -8.85
CA ILE A 244 -11.84 -2.38 -8.46
C ILE A 244 -11.68 -1.98 -7.01
N ALA A 245 -11.79 -0.69 -6.73
CA ALA A 245 -11.84 -0.15 -5.39
C ALA A 245 -13.28 0.25 -5.05
N TYR A 246 -13.97 -0.56 -4.28
CA TYR A 246 -15.27 -0.23 -3.72
C TYR A 246 -15.08 0.71 -2.54
N VAL A 247 -15.83 1.81 -2.51
CA VAL A 247 -15.79 2.84 -1.47
C VAL A 247 -17.20 3.24 -1.04
N PRO A 248 -17.41 3.73 0.19
CA PRO A 248 -18.73 4.19 0.65
C PRO A 248 -19.26 5.33 -0.22
N VAL A 249 -20.56 5.36 -0.43
CA VAL A 249 -21.24 6.44 -1.18
C VAL A 249 -20.94 7.81 -0.54
N GLY A 250 -20.53 8.77 -1.37
CA GLY A 250 -20.13 10.12 -0.95
C GLY A 250 -18.64 10.26 -0.58
N SER A 251 -17.86 9.16 -0.61
CA SER A 251 -16.45 9.18 -0.25
C SER A 251 -15.62 10.05 -1.18
N ILE A 252 -15.89 10.02 -2.48
CA ILE A 252 -15.13 10.83 -3.47
C ILE A 252 -15.31 12.31 -3.17
N LYS A 253 -16.55 12.78 -2.99
CA LYS A 253 -16.84 14.19 -2.68
C LYS A 253 -16.27 14.63 -1.34
N LYS A 254 -16.37 13.78 -0.30
CA LYS A 254 -15.76 14.04 1.01
C LYS A 254 -14.24 14.12 0.90
N GLY A 255 -13.64 13.20 0.15
CA GLY A 255 -12.19 13.16 -0.08
C GLY A 255 -11.67 14.38 -0.80
N GLU A 256 -12.40 14.86 -1.82
CA GLU A 256 -12.08 16.09 -2.56
C GLU A 256 -12.01 17.29 -1.61
N ALA A 257 -13.01 17.50 -0.77
CA ALA A 257 -13.03 18.58 0.20
C ALA A 257 -11.88 18.50 1.21
N LEU A 258 -11.56 17.28 1.71
CA LEU A 258 -10.42 17.07 2.60
C LEU A 258 -9.08 17.37 1.91
N VAL A 259 -8.91 16.93 0.68
CA VAL A 259 -7.68 17.14 -0.12
C VAL A 259 -7.49 18.63 -0.47
N ALA A 260 -8.56 19.36 -0.70
CA ALA A 260 -8.54 20.81 -0.90
C ALA A 260 -8.18 21.58 0.39
N GLY A 261 -8.37 20.99 1.56
CA GLY A 261 -8.17 21.64 2.86
C GLY A 261 -9.40 22.37 3.39
N ASP A 262 -10.58 22.05 2.89
CA ASP A 262 -11.86 22.69 3.27
C ASP A 262 -12.36 22.22 4.65
N SER A 263 -11.45 21.77 5.52
CA SER A 263 -11.79 21.32 6.86
C SER A 263 -10.74 21.73 7.89
N SER A 264 -11.15 21.86 9.15
CA SER A 264 -10.23 22.11 10.27
C SER A 264 -9.36 20.89 10.64
N ARG A 265 -9.53 19.77 9.93
CA ARG A 265 -8.85 18.49 10.22
C ARG A 265 -7.55 18.30 9.46
N THR A 266 -7.38 18.98 8.32
CA THR A 266 -6.23 18.79 7.44
C THR A 266 -5.77 20.09 6.81
N VAL A 267 -4.51 20.14 6.43
CA VAL A 267 -3.96 21.12 5.49
C VAL A 267 -4.11 20.53 4.09
N GLY A 268 -4.52 21.33 3.10
CA GLY A 268 -4.74 20.85 1.75
C GLY A 268 -3.53 20.13 1.15
N CYS A 269 -3.74 18.91 0.68
CA CYS A 269 -2.69 18.07 0.07
C CYS A 269 -2.09 18.72 -1.17
N VAL A 270 -2.92 19.50 -1.90
CA VAL A 270 -2.53 20.24 -3.11
C VAL A 270 -1.39 21.23 -2.90
N THR A 271 -1.20 21.72 -1.66
CA THR A 271 -0.13 22.66 -1.30
C THR A 271 1.26 22.08 -1.53
N CYS A 272 1.44 20.79 -1.28
CA CYS A 272 2.73 20.10 -1.40
C CYS A 272 2.79 19.14 -2.58
N HIS A 273 1.66 18.49 -2.93
CA HIS A 273 1.62 17.46 -3.97
C HIS A 273 1.21 17.98 -5.35
N GLY A 274 1.12 19.32 -5.52
CA GLY A 274 0.70 19.95 -6.76
C GLY A 274 -0.83 20.09 -6.87
N ARG A 275 -1.27 21.08 -7.63
CA ARG A 275 -2.70 21.39 -7.78
C ARG A 275 -3.50 20.25 -8.41
N ASP A 276 -2.86 19.52 -9.31
CA ASP A 276 -3.41 18.34 -9.99
C ASP A 276 -3.07 17.02 -9.29
N LEU A 277 -2.36 17.08 -8.13
CA LEU A 277 -1.92 15.94 -7.34
C LEU A 277 -0.96 14.98 -8.09
N LYS A 278 -0.33 15.48 -9.15
CA LYS A 278 0.66 14.75 -9.96
C LYS A 278 2.10 14.95 -9.49
N GLY A 279 2.27 15.45 -8.25
CA GLY A 279 3.54 15.71 -7.64
C GLY A 279 4.04 17.14 -7.86
N LEU A 280 4.96 17.58 -7.01
CA LEU A 280 5.62 18.88 -7.10
C LEU A 280 7.06 18.75 -6.56
N GLY A 281 8.05 18.87 -7.44
CA GLY A 281 9.46 18.66 -7.07
C GLY A 281 9.70 17.25 -6.56
N GLU A 282 10.14 17.12 -5.30
CA GLU A 282 10.39 15.81 -4.66
C GLU A 282 9.12 15.17 -4.05
N ALA A 283 8.03 15.93 -3.91
CA ALA A 283 6.78 15.38 -3.39
C ALA A 283 6.13 14.46 -4.42
N PRO A 284 5.79 13.21 -4.03
CA PRO A 284 5.33 12.21 -4.99
C PRO A 284 3.93 12.53 -5.51
N PRO A 285 3.58 12.08 -6.74
CA PRO A 285 2.23 12.08 -7.26
C PRO A 285 1.32 11.17 -6.41
N LEU A 286 0.09 11.60 -6.20
CA LEU A 286 -0.94 10.89 -5.44
C LEU A 286 -2.09 10.39 -6.32
N ALA A 287 -2.35 11.07 -7.45
CA ALA A 287 -3.43 10.73 -8.37
C ALA A 287 -3.30 9.31 -8.92
N GLY A 288 -4.40 8.54 -8.98
CA GLY A 288 -4.48 7.21 -9.56
C GLY A 288 -3.74 6.10 -8.81
N ARG A 289 -3.32 6.36 -7.55
CA ARG A 289 -2.63 5.35 -6.72
C ARG A 289 -3.64 4.46 -5.99
N SER A 290 -3.24 3.21 -5.68
CA SER A 290 -4.05 2.28 -4.89
C SER A 290 -4.58 2.92 -3.62
N PRO A 291 -5.90 2.90 -3.38
CA PRO A 291 -6.46 3.56 -2.21
C PRO A 291 -6.12 2.83 -0.90
N SER A 292 -6.02 1.51 -0.88
CA SER A 292 -5.57 0.78 0.30
C SER A 292 -4.10 1.09 0.63
N TYR A 293 -3.25 1.24 -0.39
CA TYR A 293 -1.88 1.71 -0.21
C TYR A 293 -1.83 3.13 0.37
N ILE A 294 -2.63 4.06 -0.15
CA ILE A 294 -2.69 5.44 0.38
C ILE A 294 -3.09 5.44 1.84
N VAL A 295 -4.13 4.69 2.22
CA VAL A 295 -4.55 4.59 3.63
C VAL A 295 -3.43 4.06 4.51
N ARG A 296 -2.72 2.99 4.09
CA ARG A 296 -1.54 2.49 4.83
C ARG A 296 -0.51 3.58 5.04
N GLN A 297 -0.18 4.37 4.00
CA GLN A 297 0.82 5.43 4.14
C GLN A 297 0.37 6.53 5.12
N LEU A 298 -0.87 6.98 5.04
CA LEU A 298 -1.41 7.98 5.96
C LEU A 298 -1.42 7.47 7.40
N TYR A 299 -1.86 6.23 7.59
CA TYR A 299 -1.90 5.57 8.89
C TYR A 299 -0.48 5.37 9.46
N ASP A 300 0.46 4.81 8.67
CA ASP A 300 1.85 4.59 9.07
C ASP A 300 2.55 5.90 9.46
N ILE A 301 2.31 6.99 8.73
CA ILE A 301 2.85 8.31 9.05
C ILE A 301 2.25 8.84 10.36
N GLN A 302 0.93 8.78 10.51
CA GLN A 302 0.23 9.27 11.69
C GLN A 302 0.68 8.53 12.97
N HIS A 303 0.95 7.23 12.86
CA HIS A 303 1.34 6.36 13.97
C HIS A 303 2.86 6.20 14.14
N GLY A 304 3.67 6.87 13.31
CA GLY A 304 5.12 6.92 13.45
C GLY A 304 5.88 5.75 12.82
N ALA A 305 5.19 4.77 12.21
CA ALA A 305 5.82 3.68 11.49
C ALA A 305 6.56 4.16 10.22
N ARG A 306 6.20 5.35 9.73
CA ARG A 306 6.89 6.05 8.67
C ARG A 306 7.26 7.46 9.16
N SER A 307 8.56 7.71 9.36
CA SER A 307 9.04 8.89 10.12
C SER A 307 10.22 9.65 9.51
N GLY A 308 10.63 9.35 8.28
CA GLY A 308 11.74 10.04 7.61
C GLY A 308 11.54 11.55 7.49
N THR A 309 12.60 12.32 7.28
CA THR A 309 12.62 13.80 7.35
C THR A 309 11.54 14.46 6.49
N ALA A 310 11.36 14.01 5.23
CA ALA A 310 10.32 14.57 4.35
C ALA A 310 8.90 14.33 4.90
N VAL A 311 8.69 13.23 5.61
CA VAL A 311 7.40 12.84 6.21
C VAL A 311 7.01 13.75 7.37
N GLN A 312 7.97 14.34 8.09
CA GLN A 312 7.68 15.26 9.20
C GLN A 312 6.81 16.44 8.74
N LYS A 313 6.97 16.88 7.48
CA LYS A 313 6.17 17.97 6.88
C LYS A 313 4.68 17.56 6.70
N MET A 314 4.39 16.26 6.57
CA MET A 314 3.03 15.75 6.42
C MET A 314 2.29 15.60 7.76
N LYS A 315 3.01 15.39 8.87
CA LYS A 315 2.40 15.12 10.18
C LYS A 315 1.31 16.13 10.58
N PRO A 316 1.50 17.45 10.47
CA PRO A 316 0.46 18.41 10.84
C PRO A 316 -0.82 18.25 9.98
N ALA A 317 -0.65 17.92 8.69
CA ALA A 317 -1.77 17.78 7.76
C ALA A 317 -2.65 16.54 8.06
N ILE A 318 -2.08 15.49 8.66
CA ILE A 318 -2.77 14.22 8.87
C ILE A 318 -3.08 13.90 10.33
N ALA A 319 -2.58 14.71 11.28
CA ALA A 319 -2.64 14.41 12.71
C ALA A 319 -4.07 14.19 13.26
N LYS A 320 -5.07 14.85 12.66
CA LYS A 320 -6.47 14.79 13.11
C LYS A 320 -7.37 13.93 12.20
N LEU A 321 -6.81 13.27 11.19
CA LEU A 321 -7.59 12.42 10.30
C LEU A 321 -8.02 11.14 11.02
N THR A 322 -9.29 10.80 10.88
CA THR A 322 -9.79 9.47 11.23
C THR A 322 -9.53 8.48 10.11
N VAL A 323 -9.60 7.18 10.38
CA VAL A 323 -9.50 6.15 9.33
C VAL A 323 -10.56 6.37 8.22
N ALA A 324 -11.76 6.83 8.58
CA ALA A 324 -12.83 7.16 7.63
C ALA A 324 -12.49 8.41 6.78
N ASP A 325 -11.73 9.37 7.30
CA ASP A 325 -11.22 10.50 6.52
C ASP A 325 -10.10 10.07 5.57
N MET A 326 -9.19 9.20 6.05
CA MET A 326 -8.15 8.59 5.20
C MET A 326 -8.74 7.78 4.05
N ALA A 327 -9.82 7.01 4.32
CA ALA A 327 -10.53 6.26 3.29
C ALA A 327 -11.17 7.19 2.25
N ALA A 328 -11.80 8.29 2.66
CA ALA A 328 -12.37 9.26 1.74
C ALA A 328 -11.30 9.96 0.88
N ILE A 329 -10.19 10.40 1.49
CA ILE A 329 -9.04 10.96 0.77
C ILE A 329 -8.52 9.96 -0.26
N ALA A 330 -8.30 8.71 0.14
CA ALA A 330 -7.80 7.66 -0.73
C ALA A 330 -8.76 7.33 -1.88
N ALA A 331 -10.08 7.32 -1.63
CA ALA A 331 -11.10 7.14 -2.66
C ALA A 331 -11.03 8.25 -3.73
N TYR A 332 -10.94 9.51 -3.32
CA TYR A 332 -10.80 10.63 -4.24
C TYR A 332 -9.50 10.55 -5.04
N LEU A 333 -8.36 10.36 -4.39
CA LEU A 333 -7.06 10.28 -5.05
C LEU A 333 -6.99 9.13 -6.08
N ALA A 334 -7.56 7.97 -5.74
CA ALA A 334 -7.62 6.82 -6.64
C ALA A 334 -8.56 7.05 -7.84
N SER A 335 -9.59 7.89 -7.71
CA SER A 335 -10.52 8.21 -8.79
C SER A 335 -9.95 9.17 -9.84
N LEU A 336 -8.83 9.83 -9.52
CA LEU A 336 -8.14 10.73 -10.44
C LEU A 336 -7.32 9.97 -11.47
N ARG A 337 -7.13 10.57 -12.65
CA ARG A 337 -6.18 10.05 -13.64
C ARG A 337 -4.74 10.33 -13.18
N PRO A 338 -3.87 9.33 -13.20
CA PRO A 338 -2.48 9.49 -12.82
C PRO A 338 -1.69 10.39 -13.76
#